data_90dfbc32be8115ff8fafd14c9b7a772b
#
_entry.id   90dfbc32be8115ff8fafd14c9b7a772b
#
_cell.length_a   1.000
_cell.length_b   1.000
_cell.length_c   1.000
_cell.angle_alpha   90.00
_cell.angle_beta   90.00
_cell.angle_gamma   90.00
#
_symmetry.space_group_name_H-M   'P 1'
#
loop_
_entity.id
_entity.type
_entity.pdbx_description
1 polymer ?
#
loop_
_entity_poly.entity_id
_entity_poly.type
_entity_poly.pdbx_seq_one_letter_code
_entity_poly.pdbx_strand_id
1 'polypeptide(L)'
;MKIAITGGIGSGKSYVCKLLQQRGIAVYDSDARAKRLMSSSAIIQQQLSNLVGKNIFVKGILQKAVLTHYLLSDSQHVKAINDIVHPVVATDFISSGYDWIESAIFFDSGFDKRIKIDKVVCVTAPEQVRIYRIMGRDNITEDKARAWIKRQLPECEILARSNYNIINDGKKDLDKQISAILASLQKDSKNI
;
A
#
# COMPACT_ATOMS: atom_id res chain seq x y z
N MET A 1 -7.74 13.77 11.71
CA MET A 1 -8.01 13.61 10.25
C MET A 1 -7.24 12.41 9.75
N LYS A 2 -7.89 11.43 9.11
CA LYS A 2 -7.23 10.24 8.58
C LYS A 2 -6.88 10.44 7.10
N ILE A 3 -5.62 10.15 6.73
CA ILE A 3 -5.08 10.43 5.40
C ILE A 3 -4.46 9.15 4.84
N ALA A 4 -4.81 8.81 3.59
CA ALA A 4 -4.18 7.71 2.88
C ALA A 4 -3.12 8.23 1.89
N ILE A 5 -1.99 7.53 1.81
CA ILE A 5 -0.98 7.70 0.77
C ILE A 5 -1.05 6.48 -0.14
N THR A 6 -1.29 6.71 -1.41
CA THR A 6 -1.36 5.65 -2.42
C THR A 6 -0.59 6.01 -3.68
N GLY A 7 -0.61 5.15 -4.67
CA GLY A 7 0.06 5.33 -5.96
C GLY A 7 0.69 4.04 -6.45
N GLY A 8 0.92 3.92 -7.74
CA GLY A 8 1.39 2.69 -8.36
C GLY A 8 2.77 2.23 -7.89
N ILE A 9 3.08 0.97 -8.15
CA ILE A 9 4.42 0.41 -7.93
C ILE A 9 5.47 1.27 -8.66
N GLY A 10 6.61 1.54 -8.01
CA GLY A 10 7.69 2.37 -8.58
C GLY A 10 7.46 3.89 -8.51
N SER A 11 6.30 4.39 -8.06
CA SER A 11 6.03 5.83 -7.92
C SER A 11 6.88 6.51 -6.85
N GLY A 12 7.39 5.77 -5.87
CA GLY A 12 8.24 6.30 -4.80
C GLY A 12 7.49 6.71 -3.54
N LYS A 13 6.33 6.13 -3.25
CA LYS A 13 5.56 6.34 -2.01
C LYS A 13 6.41 6.24 -0.76
N SER A 14 7.21 5.19 -0.63
CA SER A 14 8.07 4.96 0.54
C SER A 14 9.09 6.07 0.75
N TYR A 15 9.54 6.75 -0.33
CA TYR A 15 10.40 7.92 -0.21
C TYR A 15 9.61 9.13 0.31
N VAL A 16 8.40 9.37 -0.19
CA VAL A 16 7.51 10.41 0.32
C VAL A 16 7.18 10.16 1.79
N CYS A 17 6.90 8.91 2.18
CA CYS A 17 6.66 8.55 3.58
C CYS A 17 7.87 8.86 4.48
N LYS A 18 9.10 8.62 4.01
CA LYS A 18 10.32 9.02 4.75
C LYS A 18 10.41 10.54 4.95
N LEU A 19 10.08 11.32 3.92
CA LEU A 19 10.07 12.78 4.03
C LEU A 19 9.00 13.28 5.02
N LEU A 20 7.86 12.62 5.10
CA LEU A 20 6.83 12.89 6.11
C LEU A 20 7.31 12.52 7.51
N GLN A 21 7.95 11.36 7.67
CA GLN A 21 8.53 10.94 8.95
C GLN A 21 9.60 11.91 9.47
N GLN A 22 10.43 12.45 8.60
CA GLN A 22 11.41 13.49 8.94
C GLN A 22 10.75 14.78 9.45
N ARG A 23 9.48 15.01 9.12
CA ARG A 23 8.65 16.11 9.62
C ARG A 23 7.82 15.75 10.85
N GLY A 24 8.10 14.60 11.48
CA GLY A 24 7.39 14.13 12.67
C GLY A 24 6.03 13.47 12.39
N ILE A 25 5.70 13.20 11.13
CA ILE A 25 4.45 12.55 10.75
C ILE A 25 4.66 11.04 10.71
N ALA A 26 4.05 10.33 11.64
CA ALA A 26 4.08 8.88 11.67
C ALA A 26 3.14 8.30 10.60
N VAL A 27 3.65 7.42 9.75
CA VAL A 27 2.89 6.76 8.68
C VAL A 27 2.80 5.26 8.97
N TYR A 28 1.58 4.74 8.98
CA TYR A 28 1.28 3.32 9.11
C TYR A 28 1.56 2.63 7.76
N ASP A 29 2.54 1.76 7.73
CA ASP A 29 2.88 0.94 6.56
C ASP A 29 1.98 -0.31 6.54
N SER A 30 0.97 -0.32 5.66
CA SER A 30 0.00 -1.40 5.60
C SER A 30 0.61 -2.74 5.18
N ASP A 31 1.62 -2.74 4.29
CA ASP A 31 2.28 -3.95 3.81
C ASP A 31 3.17 -4.59 4.89
N ALA A 32 3.92 -3.76 5.61
CA ALA A 32 4.74 -4.25 6.74
C ALA A 32 3.85 -4.79 7.88
N ARG A 33 2.74 -4.11 8.15
CA ARG A 33 1.77 -4.55 9.17
C ARG A 33 1.04 -5.83 8.77
N ALA A 34 0.62 -5.96 7.51
CA ALA A 34 0.04 -7.19 7.00
C ALA A 34 0.98 -8.39 7.23
N LYS A 35 2.26 -8.26 6.86
CA LYS A 35 3.28 -9.30 7.07
C LYS A 35 3.43 -9.65 8.56
N ARG A 36 3.46 -8.64 9.43
CA ARG A 36 3.55 -8.85 10.87
C ARG A 36 2.32 -9.56 11.42
N LEU A 37 1.11 -9.12 11.06
CA LEU A 37 -0.14 -9.72 11.51
C LEU A 37 -0.27 -11.17 11.02
N MET A 38 0.10 -11.47 9.78
CA MET A 38 0.15 -12.84 9.26
C MET A 38 1.10 -13.75 10.08
N SER A 39 2.22 -13.21 10.58
CA SER A 39 3.17 -13.99 11.38
C SER A 39 2.80 -14.11 12.86
N SER A 40 2.01 -13.19 13.41
CA SER A 40 1.72 -13.12 14.86
C SER A 40 0.29 -13.50 15.24
N SER A 41 -0.68 -13.43 14.30
CA SER A 41 -2.09 -13.72 14.59
C SER A 41 -2.44 -15.18 14.30
N ALA A 42 -2.72 -15.94 15.35
CA ALA A 42 -3.17 -17.33 15.21
C ALA A 42 -4.47 -17.46 14.37
N ILE A 43 -5.36 -16.47 14.50
CA ILE A 43 -6.62 -16.44 13.73
C ILE A 43 -6.34 -16.32 12.23
N ILE A 44 -5.48 -15.36 11.83
CA ILE A 44 -5.09 -15.21 10.41
C ILE A 44 -4.41 -16.48 9.90
N GLN A 45 -3.49 -17.05 10.69
CA GLN A 45 -2.76 -18.27 10.32
C GLN A 45 -3.72 -19.43 10.09
N GLN A 46 -4.71 -19.59 10.96
CA GLN A 46 -5.72 -20.64 10.79
C GLN A 46 -6.60 -20.40 9.57
N GLN A 47 -7.09 -19.18 9.36
CA GLN A 47 -7.92 -18.84 8.21
C GLN A 47 -7.19 -19.03 6.88
N LEU A 48 -5.93 -18.61 6.79
CA LEU A 48 -5.09 -18.81 5.62
C LEU A 48 -4.78 -20.29 5.37
N SER A 49 -4.53 -21.07 6.42
CA SER A 49 -4.30 -22.51 6.30
C SER A 49 -5.56 -23.24 5.83
N ASN A 50 -6.73 -22.86 6.33
CA ASN A 50 -8.01 -23.40 5.87
C ASN A 50 -8.27 -23.04 4.41
N LEU A 51 -8.01 -21.79 4.00
CA LEU A 51 -8.17 -21.34 2.61
C LEU A 51 -7.26 -22.13 1.64
N VAL A 52 -6.02 -22.39 2.03
CA VAL A 52 -5.06 -23.13 1.20
C VAL A 52 -5.29 -24.64 1.24
N GLY A 53 -6.12 -25.15 2.18
CA GLY A 53 -6.42 -26.56 2.36
C GLY A 53 -5.30 -27.36 3.04
N LYS A 54 -4.27 -26.70 3.60
CA LYS A 54 -3.20 -27.31 4.37
C LYS A 54 -2.52 -26.30 5.30
N ASN A 55 -1.86 -26.80 6.34
CA ASN A 55 -1.10 -25.93 7.23
C ASN A 55 0.08 -25.28 6.48
N ILE A 56 0.03 -23.96 6.32
CA ILE A 56 1.08 -23.16 5.69
C ILE A 56 2.00 -22.47 6.69
N PHE A 57 1.81 -22.71 8.00
CA PHE A 57 2.66 -22.19 9.05
C PHE A 57 3.28 -23.35 9.86
N VAL A 58 4.59 -23.34 9.98
CA VAL A 58 5.32 -24.29 10.83
C VAL A 58 5.98 -23.51 11.96
N LYS A 59 5.60 -23.79 13.21
CA LYS A 59 6.06 -23.04 14.39
C LYS A 59 5.86 -21.51 14.24
N GLY A 60 4.72 -21.07 13.65
CA GLY A 60 4.43 -19.67 13.39
C GLY A 60 5.15 -19.06 12.19
N ILE A 61 6.00 -19.81 11.48
CA ILE A 61 6.75 -19.35 10.31
C ILE A 61 6.00 -19.74 9.04
N LEU A 62 5.66 -18.73 8.22
CA LEU A 62 4.99 -18.92 6.93
C LEU A 62 5.85 -19.70 5.96
N GLN A 63 5.32 -20.78 5.41
CA GLN A 63 5.90 -21.55 4.33
C GLN A 63 5.70 -20.84 2.99
N LYS A 64 6.59 -19.89 2.67
CA LYS A 64 6.46 -19.00 1.50
C LYS A 64 6.25 -19.75 0.19
N ALA A 65 6.96 -20.87 -0.01
CA ALA A 65 6.84 -21.67 -1.24
C ALA A 65 5.41 -22.22 -1.43
N VAL A 66 4.77 -22.65 -0.34
CA VAL A 66 3.39 -23.18 -0.36
C VAL A 66 2.40 -22.08 -0.71
N LEU A 67 2.54 -20.91 -0.07
CA LEU A 67 1.68 -19.75 -0.37
C LEU A 67 1.89 -19.25 -1.80
N THR A 68 3.14 -19.18 -2.27
CA THR A 68 3.45 -18.79 -3.65
C THR A 68 2.82 -19.74 -4.67
N HIS A 69 2.92 -21.06 -4.44
CA HIS A 69 2.28 -22.05 -5.31
C HIS A 69 0.76 -21.84 -5.36
N TYR A 70 0.11 -21.62 -4.21
CA TYR A 70 -1.32 -21.32 -4.13
C TYR A 70 -1.67 -20.05 -4.90
N LEU A 71 -0.91 -18.95 -4.72
CA LEU A 71 -1.14 -17.68 -5.41
C LEU A 71 -0.98 -17.76 -6.93
N LEU A 72 -0.12 -18.66 -7.41
CA LEU A 72 0.13 -18.84 -8.86
C LEU A 72 -0.86 -19.79 -9.52
N SER A 73 -1.59 -20.61 -8.77
CA SER A 73 -2.49 -21.62 -9.32
C SER A 73 -3.83 -21.02 -9.80
N ASP A 74 -4.27 -19.87 -9.25
CA ASP A 74 -5.47 -19.16 -9.69
C ASP A 74 -5.34 -17.66 -9.39
N SER A 75 -5.78 -16.82 -10.34
CA SER A 75 -5.80 -15.37 -10.20
C SER A 75 -6.72 -14.86 -9.07
N GLN A 76 -7.77 -15.60 -8.71
CA GLN A 76 -8.69 -15.29 -7.63
C GLN A 76 -8.10 -15.53 -6.24
N HIS A 77 -7.04 -16.33 -6.13
CA HIS A 77 -6.41 -16.66 -4.85
C HIS A 77 -5.77 -15.43 -4.17
N VAL A 78 -5.25 -14.49 -4.95
CA VAL A 78 -4.75 -13.21 -4.41
C VAL A 78 -5.89 -12.46 -3.70
N LYS A 79 -7.07 -12.39 -4.32
CA LYS A 79 -8.23 -11.74 -3.72
C LYS A 79 -8.68 -12.47 -2.45
N ALA A 80 -8.75 -13.80 -2.47
CA ALA A 80 -9.17 -14.60 -1.32
C ALA A 80 -8.24 -14.39 -0.10
N ILE A 81 -6.93 -14.33 -0.31
CA ILE A 81 -5.96 -14.00 0.76
C ILE A 81 -6.16 -12.58 1.26
N ASN A 82 -6.34 -11.61 0.36
CA ASN A 82 -6.56 -10.23 0.71
C ASN A 82 -7.85 -10.03 1.51
N ASP A 83 -8.90 -10.78 1.21
CA ASP A 83 -10.19 -10.74 1.93
C ASP A 83 -10.06 -11.24 3.39
N ILE A 84 -9.05 -12.05 3.69
CA ILE A 84 -8.72 -12.46 5.07
C ILE A 84 -7.84 -11.39 5.75
N VAL A 85 -6.81 -10.91 5.07
CA VAL A 85 -5.76 -10.09 5.69
C VAL A 85 -6.17 -8.62 5.83
N HIS A 86 -6.78 -8.04 4.79
CA HIS A 86 -7.07 -6.60 4.77
C HIS A 86 -8.07 -6.14 5.84
N PRO A 87 -9.13 -6.88 6.20
CA PRO A 87 -10.00 -6.48 7.30
C PRO A 87 -9.25 -6.35 8.64
N VAL A 88 -8.30 -7.27 8.89
CA VAL A 88 -7.51 -7.24 10.12
C VAL A 88 -6.53 -6.07 10.12
N VAL A 89 -5.89 -5.79 8.98
CA VAL A 89 -5.02 -4.61 8.83
C VAL A 89 -5.82 -3.31 8.99
N ALA A 90 -7.04 -3.25 8.47
CA ALA A 90 -7.91 -2.10 8.64
C ALA A 90 -8.26 -1.85 10.12
N THR A 91 -8.63 -2.91 10.84
CA THR A 91 -8.90 -2.84 12.29
C THR A 91 -7.65 -2.43 13.08
N ASP A 92 -6.48 -3.00 12.75
CA ASP A 92 -5.20 -2.65 13.38
C ASP A 92 -4.86 -1.16 13.15
N PHE A 93 -5.07 -0.65 11.93
CA PHE A 93 -4.89 0.78 11.65
C PHE A 93 -5.83 1.66 12.47
N ILE A 94 -7.11 1.33 12.54
CA ILE A 94 -8.10 2.12 13.30
C ILE A 94 -7.71 2.20 14.79
N SER A 95 -7.23 1.10 15.37
CA SER A 95 -6.84 1.02 16.78
C SER A 95 -5.41 1.51 17.06
N SER A 96 -4.59 1.73 16.04
CA SER A 96 -3.15 2.02 16.19
C SER A 96 -2.83 3.46 16.60
N GLY A 97 -3.79 4.39 16.52
CA GLY A 97 -3.58 5.82 16.76
C GLY A 97 -2.90 6.58 15.61
N TYR A 98 -2.49 5.91 14.53
CA TYR A 98 -1.94 6.61 13.37
C TYR A 98 -3.00 7.42 12.63
N ASP A 99 -2.60 8.59 12.13
CA ASP A 99 -3.43 9.42 11.26
C ASP A 99 -3.17 9.20 9.77
N TRP A 100 -2.00 8.69 9.42
CA TRP A 100 -1.60 8.45 8.05
C TRP A 100 -1.40 6.96 7.80
N ILE A 101 -1.92 6.47 6.66
CA ILE A 101 -1.72 5.08 6.17
C ILE A 101 -1.12 5.10 4.77
N GLU A 102 -0.07 4.29 4.55
CA GLU A 102 0.46 4.01 3.21
C GLU A 102 -0.05 2.66 2.74
N SER A 103 -0.59 2.63 1.53
CA SER A 103 -0.94 1.39 0.83
C SER A 103 -0.82 1.56 -0.67
N ALA A 104 -0.04 0.68 -1.32
CA ALA A 104 0.14 0.66 -2.76
C ALA A 104 -1.13 0.26 -3.52
N ILE A 105 -2.00 -0.50 -2.87
CA ILE A 105 -3.25 -1.04 -3.44
C ILE A 105 -4.47 -0.54 -2.67
N PHE A 106 -4.43 0.71 -2.19
CA PHE A 106 -5.46 1.29 -1.32
C PHE A 106 -6.89 1.11 -1.86
N PHE A 107 -7.09 1.40 -3.13
CA PHE A 107 -8.39 1.23 -3.78
C PHE A 107 -8.64 -0.20 -4.24
N ASP A 108 -7.63 -0.89 -4.78
CA ASP A 108 -7.73 -2.28 -5.23
C ASP A 108 -8.07 -3.24 -4.10
N SER A 109 -7.54 -2.94 -2.91
CA SER A 109 -7.77 -3.73 -1.70
C SER A 109 -9.10 -3.44 -1.02
N GLY A 110 -9.81 -2.38 -1.44
CA GLY A 110 -11.03 -1.91 -0.80
C GLY A 110 -10.81 -1.32 0.58
N PHE A 111 -9.62 -0.81 0.89
CA PHE A 111 -9.38 -0.06 2.14
C PHE A 111 -10.25 1.18 2.24
N ASP A 112 -10.49 1.87 1.12
CA ASP A 112 -11.39 3.02 1.02
C ASP A 112 -12.82 2.73 1.50
N LYS A 113 -13.24 1.46 1.47
CA LYS A 113 -14.56 1.00 1.94
C LYS A 113 -14.55 0.49 3.38
N ARG A 114 -13.36 0.14 3.91
CA ARG A 114 -13.18 -0.45 5.25
C ARG A 114 -12.79 0.58 6.31
N ILE A 115 -12.16 1.67 5.88
CA ILE A 115 -11.63 2.71 6.78
C ILE A 115 -12.19 4.07 6.34
N LYS A 116 -12.73 4.83 7.28
CA LYS A 116 -13.07 6.22 7.00
C LYS A 116 -11.78 7.02 6.83
N ILE A 117 -11.49 7.42 5.59
CA ILE A 117 -10.38 8.28 5.22
C ILE A 117 -10.93 9.64 4.78
N ASP A 118 -10.36 10.71 5.31
CA ASP A 118 -10.80 12.08 5.01
C ASP A 118 -10.16 12.61 3.72
N LYS A 119 -8.89 12.27 3.47
CA LYS A 119 -8.15 12.72 2.29
C LYS A 119 -7.22 11.62 1.78
N VAL A 120 -7.05 11.59 0.45
CA VAL A 120 -6.14 10.67 -0.23
C VAL A 120 -5.07 11.48 -0.98
N VAL A 121 -3.81 11.12 -0.77
CA VAL A 121 -2.64 11.65 -1.47
C VAL A 121 -2.13 10.57 -2.41
N CYS A 122 -2.18 10.83 -3.72
CA CYS A 122 -1.58 9.95 -4.72
C CYS A 122 -0.14 10.38 -5.00
N VAL A 123 0.79 9.42 -4.99
CA VAL A 123 2.16 9.65 -5.47
C VAL A 123 2.28 9.09 -6.87
N THR A 124 2.61 9.94 -7.84
CA THR A 124 2.75 9.58 -9.26
C THR A 124 4.18 9.75 -9.75
N ALA A 125 4.52 9.00 -10.79
CA ALA A 125 5.76 9.18 -11.53
C ALA A 125 5.55 8.71 -12.99
N PRO A 126 6.25 9.29 -13.98
CA PRO A 126 6.19 8.81 -15.35
C PRO A 126 6.48 7.30 -15.43
N GLU A 127 5.75 6.59 -16.29
CA GLU A 127 5.83 5.11 -16.38
C GLU A 127 7.27 4.64 -16.56
N GLN A 128 8.05 5.30 -17.43
CA GLN A 128 9.45 4.93 -17.66
C GLN A 128 10.32 5.07 -16.40
N VAL A 129 10.07 6.10 -15.58
CA VAL A 129 10.74 6.27 -14.28
C VAL A 129 10.36 5.16 -13.32
N ARG A 130 9.10 4.77 -13.29
CA ARG A 130 8.60 3.66 -12.48
C ARG A 130 9.25 2.35 -12.88
N ILE A 131 9.28 2.05 -14.19
CA ILE A 131 9.93 0.86 -14.74
C ILE A 131 11.39 0.79 -14.32
N TYR A 132 12.15 1.86 -14.55
CA TYR A 132 13.57 1.92 -14.17
C TYR A 132 13.78 1.63 -12.68
N ARG A 133 12.97 2.24 -11.81
CA ARG A 133 13.03 2.01 -10.35
C ARG A 133 12.70 0.58 -9.96
N ILE A 134 11.69 -0.03 -10.58
CA ILE A 134 11.28 -1.41 -10.32
C ILE A 134 12.39 -2.37 -10.76
N MET A 135 12.92 -2.20 -11.96
CA MET A 135 14.02 -3.03 -12.47
C MET A 135 15.23 -3.00 -11.53
N GLY A 136 15.65 -1.80 -11.11
CA GLY A 136 16.81 -1.65 -10.22
C GLY A 136 16.58 -2.19 -8.80
N ARG A 137 15.36 -2.07 -8.25
CA ARG A 137 15.03 -2.55 -6.90
C ARG A 137 14.89 -4.08 -6.85
N ASP A 138 14.24 -4.67 -7.84
CA ASP A 138 13.81 -6.07 -7.80
C ASP A 138 14.64 -6.98 -8.70
N ASN A 139 15.63 -6.42 -9.42
CA ASN A 139 16.50 -7.12 -10.37
C ASN A 139 15.71 -7.96 -11.40
N ILE A 140 14.75 -7.32 -12.05
CA ILE A 140 13.85 -7.95 -13.04
C ILE A 140 13.94 -7.23 -14.39
N THR A 141 13.44 -7.91 -15.44
CA THR A 141 13.38 -7.35 -16.79
C THR A 141 12.32 -6.25 -16.92
N GLU A 142 12.43 -5.42 -17.96
CA GLU A 142 11.46 -4.38 -18.27
C GLU A 142 10.06 -4.95 -18.51
N ASP A 143 9.94 -6.04 -19.26
CA ASP A 143 8.66 -6.71 -19.53
C ASP A 143 7.95 -7.12 -18.24
N LYS A 144 8.71 -7.65 -17.28
CA LYS A 144 8.18 -8.05 -15.98
C LYS A 144 7.76 -6.83 -15.16
N ALA A 145 8.52 -5.75 -15.20
CA ALA A 145 8.17 -4.49 -14.54
C ALA A 145 6.87 -3.89 -15.14
N ARG A 146 6.74 -3.87 -16.48
CA ARG A 146 5.52 -3.45 -17.17
C ARG A 146 4.31 -4.33 -16.82
N ALA A 147 4.50 -5.64 -16.77
CA ALA A 147 3.45 -6.57 -16.35
C ALA A 147 2.97 -6.30 -14.91
N TRP A 148 3.87 -5.94 -14.00
CA TRP A 148 3.49 -5.57 -12.63
C TRP A 148 2.72 -4.28 -12.56
N ILE A 149 3.10 -3.27 -13.36
CA ILE A 149 2.36 -2.00 -13.46
C ILE A 149 0.94 -2.25 -13.98
N LYS A 150 0.79 -3.05 -15.03
CA LYS A 150 -0.51 -3.37 -15.65
C LYS A 150 -1.47 -4.14 -14.74
N ARG A 151 -0.97 -4.81 -13.69
CA ARG A 151 -1.82 -5.53 -12.73
C ARG A 151 -2.51 -4.63 -11.70
N GLN A 152 -2.07 -3.39 -11.58
CA GLN A 152 -2.66 -2.41 -10.68
C GLN A 152 -3.73 -1.57 -11.41
N LEU A 153 -4.58 -0.90 -10.65
CA LEU A 153 -5.47 0.12 -11.21
C LEU A 153 -4.69 1.15 -12.03
N PRO A 154 -5.23 1.62 -13.16
CA PRO A 154 -4.64 2.69 -13.93
C PRO A 154 -4.38 3.93 -13.07
N GLU A 155 -3.25 4.60 -13.28
CA GLU A 155 -2.87 5.80 -12.51
C GLU A 155 -3.93 6.90 -12.61
N CYS A 156 -4.58 7.06 -13.77
CA CYS A 156 -5.66 8.03 -13.96
C CYS A 156 -6.87 7.74 -13.04
N GLU A 157 -7.21 6.49 -12.81
CA GLU A 157 -8.30 6.11 -11.90
C GLU A 157 -7.94 6.38 -10.44
N ILE A 158 -6.70 6.08 -10.04
CA ILE A 158 -6.21 6.38 -8.70
C ILE A 158 -6.23 7.89 -8.46
N LEU A 159 -5.76 8.67 -9.44
CA LEU A 159 -5.76 10.14 -9.38
C LEU A 159 -7.17 10.71 -9.27
N ALA A 160 -8.10 10.23 -10.08
CA ALA A 160 -9.49 10.72 -10.08
C ALA A 160 -10.19 10.52 -8.71
N ARG A 161 -9.71 9.55 -7.92
CA ARG A 161 -10.22 9.24 -6.58
C ARG A 161 -9.38 9.85 -5.45
N SER A 162 -8.36 10.64 -5.78
CA SER A 162 -7.44 11.26 -4.82
C SER A 162 -7.67 12.76 -4.71
N ASN A 163 -7.42 13.31 -3.52
CA ASN A 163 -7.57 14.74 -3.24
C ASN A 163 -6.31 15.54 -3.61
N TYR A 164 -5.14 14.90 -3.52
CA TYR A 164 -3.84 15.52 -3.77
C TYR A 164 -2.96 14.61 -4.61
N ASN A 165 -2.07 15.22 -5.41
CA ASN A 165 -1.07 14.52 -6.19
C ASN A 165 0.33 15.01 -5.86
N ILE A 166 1.25 14.10 -5.58
CA ILE A 166 2.69 14.34 -5.47
C ILE A 166 3.37 13.73 -6.69
N ILE A 167 3.96 14.58 -7.51
CA ILE A 167 4.68 14.15 -8.72
C ILE A 167 6.14 13.90 -8.38
N ASN A 168 6.54 12.64 -8.40
CA ASN A 168 7.90 12.19 -8.08
C ASN A 168 8.64 11.74 -9.37
N ASP A 169 8.84 12.68 -10.28
CA ASP A 169 9.50 12.48 -11.57
C ASP A 169 11.03 12.60 -11.52
N GLY A 170 11.59 12.88 -10.33
CA GLY A 170 13.01 13.13 -10.14
C GLY A 170 13.46 14.56 -10.48
N LYS A 171 12.54 15.45 -10.90
CA LYS A 171 12.82 16.85 -11.26
C LYS A 171 12.09 17.82 -10.34
N LYS A 172 10.83 17.53 -10.00
CA LYS A 172 10.01 18.38 -9.15
C LYS A 172 10.44 18.27 -7.69
N ASP A 173 10.45 19.41 -7.02
CA ASP A 173 10.78 19.52 -5.60
C ASP A 173 9.68 18.88 -4.75
N LEU A 174 9.98 17.76 -4.14
CA LEU A 174 9.04 17.01 -3.29
C LEU A 174 8.77 17.73 -1.97
N ASP A 175 9.75 18.41 -1.43
CA ASP A 175 9.62 19.13 -0.15
C ASP A 175 8.62 20.27 -0.28
N LYS A 176 8.64 21.00 -1.39
CA LYS A 176 7.65 22.05 -1.67
C LYS A 176 6.24 21.48 -1.86
N GLN A 177 6.12 20.36 -2.60
CA GLN A 177 4.83 19.72 -2.82
C GLN A 177 4.23 19.22 -1.49
N ILE A 178 5.02 18.53 -0.68
CA ILE A 178 4.59 18.04 0.64
C ILE A 178 4.18 19.20 1.54
N SER A 179 4.98 20.27 1.60
CA SER A 179 4.67 21.45 2.43
C SER A 179 3.36 22.12 2.02
N ALA A 180 3.10 22.23 0.71
CA ALA A 180 1.84 22.78 0.20
C ALA A 180 0.63 21.91 0.59
N ILE A 181 0.75 20.59 0.50
CA ILE A 181 -0.31 19.66 0.90
C ILE A 181 -0.56 19.75 2.41
N LEU A 182 0.48 19.73 3.22
CA LEU A 182 0.34 19.85 4.68
C LEU A 182 -0.32 21.15 5.10
N ALA A 183 0.03 22.28 4.46
CA ALA A 183 -0.62 23.57 4.71
C ALA A 183 -2.11 23.55 4.33
N SER A 184 -2.49 22.88 3.23
CA SER A 184 -3.89 22.70 2.85
C SER A 184 -4.66 21.86 3.86
N LEU A 185 -4.09 20.73 4.28
CA LEU A 185 -4.70 19.84 5.28
C LEU A 185 -4.91 20.53 6.64
N GLN A 186 -3.99 21.40 7.04
CA GLN A 186 -4.13 22.19 8.27
C GLN A 186 -5.29 23.20 8.20
N LYS A 187 -5.52 23.80 7.02
CA LYS A 187 -6.68 24.68 6.80
C LYS A 187 -8.00 23.91 6.88
N ASP A 188 -8.05 22.75 6.22
CA ASP A 188 -9.24 21.88 6.25
C ASP A 188 -9.58 21.44 7.69
N SER A 189 -8.58 21.15 8.52
CA SER A 189 -8.78 20.73 9.92
C SER A 189 -9.32 21.83 10.84
N LYS A 190 -9.13 23.12 10.49
CA LYS A 190 -9.63 24.25 11.26
C LYS A 190 -11.07 24.63 10.92
N ASN A 191 -11.60 24.08 9.83
CA ASN A 191 -12.94 24.36 9.33
C ASN A 191 -13.95 23.25 9.68
N ILE A 192 -13.53 22.26 10.47
CA ILE A 192 -14.35 21.17 11.04
C ILE A 192 -14.54 21.42 12.54
#